data_69fbc9243747e0bbcd231262425e3767
#
_entry.id   69fbc9243747e0bbcd231262425e3767
#
_cell.length_a   1.000
_cell.length_b   1.000
_cell.length_c   1.000
_cell.angle_alpha   90.00
_cell.angle_beta   90.00
_cell.angle_gamma   90.00
#
_symmetry.space_group_name_H-M   'P 1'
#
loop_
_entity.id
_entity.type
_entity.pdbx_description
1 polymer ?
#
loop_
_entity_poly.entity_id
_entity_poly.type
_entity_poly.pdbx_seq_one_letter_code
_entity_poly.pdbx_strand_id
1 'polypeptide(L)'
;MEGKLRNMTSVYLLRGEKVLLLYRQGGRVVNNVWVGSAGGHFESYEINDAKACVLRELYEELGLGEEDIEDLALRYVTLRRINGEIRQNYYFFANMKEYVNDNLVSNEGLCKWFSLDDMLSVEMPFTAKFVMEHFYTIGRYTDKMYVGVANADKVVFLDLPES
;
A
#
# COMPACT_ATOMS: atom_id res chain seq x y z
N MET A 1 22.71 -14.95 6.70
CA MET A 1 21.86 -14.05 5.90
C MET A 1 22.71 -12.92 5.33
N GLU A 2 22.62 -12.66 4.04
CA GLU A 2 23.50 -11.72 3.32
C GLU A 2 23.09 -10.26 3.41
N GLY A 3 22.01 -9.95 4.08
CA GLY A 3 21.56 -8.56 4.22
C GLY A 3 20.88 -7.97 2.99
N LYS A 4 20.33 -8.79 2.11
CA LYS A 4 19.57 -8.29 0.96
C LYS A 4 18.28 -7.63 1.43
N LEU A 5 18.03 -6.43 0.93
CA LEU A 5 16.85 -5.64 1.26
C LEU A 5 15.97 -5.45 0.02
N ARG A 6 14.69 -5.39 0.27
CA ARG A 6 13.70 -5.04 -0.77
C ARG A 6 12.75 -4.00 -0.20
N ASN A 7 12.89 -2.77 -0.66
CA ASN A 7 12.09 -1.64 -0.22
C ASN A 7 11.01 -1.32 -1.27
N MET A 8 9.78 -1.23 -0.83
CA MET A 8 8.63 -0.96 -1.69
C MET A 8 7.65 -0.01 -1.02
N THR A 9 6.93 0.73 -1.85
CA THR A 9 5.78 1.53 -1.39
C THR A 9 4.49 0.98 -1.96
N SER A 10 3.40 1.27 -1.26
CA SER A 10 2.04 1.12 -1.77
C SER A 10 1.24 2.32 -1.30
N VAL A 11 0.24 2.73 -2.09
CA VAL A 11 -0.76 3.69 -1.65
C VAL A 11 -2.14 3.10 -1.85
N TYR A 12 -2.99 3.28 -0.86
CA TYR A 12 -4.41 2.95 -0.91
C TYR A 12 -5.19 4.26 -1.01
N LEU A 13 -5.84 4.47 -2.16
CA LEU A 13 -6.66 5.65 -2.39
C LEU A 13 -8.06 5.40 -1.84
N LEU A 14 -8.53 6.35 -1.05
CA LEU A 14 -9.85 6.29 -0.42
C LEU A 14 -10.78 7.34 -1.02
N ARG A 15 -12.04 7.00 -1.09
CA ARG A 15 -13.13 7.92 -1.39
C ARG A 15 -14.31 7.56 -0.48
N GLY A 16 -14.49 8.33 0.62
CA GLY A 16 -15.46 7.97 1.66
C GLY A 16 -15.14 6.59 2.25
N GLU A 17 -16.13 5.71 2.25
CA GLU A 17 -16.01 4.35 2.76
C GLU A 17 -15.56 3.34 1.70
N LYS A 18 -14.92 3.82 0.62
CA LYS A 18 -14.43 2.97 -0.47
C LYS A 18 -12.94 3.10 -0.64
N VAL A 19 -12.32 2.02 -1.10
CA VAL A 19 -10.89 1.94 -1.41
C VAL A 19 -10.70 1.43 -2.84
N LEU A 20 -9.75 2.03 -3.56
CA LEU A 20 -9.36 1.59 -4.89
C LEU A 20 -8.30 0.50 -4.78
N LEU A 21 -8.59 -0.67 -5.33
CA LEU A 21 -7.62 -1.76 -5.41
C LEU A 21 -7.29 -2.06 -6.86
N LEU A 22 -6.10 -2.60 -7.06
CA LEU A 22 -5.59 -3.02 -8.35
C LEU A 22 -5.52 -4.55 -8.40
N TYR A 23 -6.15 -5.15 -9.40
CA TYR A 23 -6.02 -6.58 -9.65
C TYR A 23 -4.84 -6.83 -10.57
N ARG A 24 -3.80 -7.44 -10.05
CA ARG A 24 -2.57 -7.71 -10.78
C ARG A 24 -2.62 -9.07 -11.44
N GLN A 25 -2.45 -9.10 -12.76
CA GLN A 25 -2.41 -10.33 -13.57
C GLN A 25 -1.12 -10.37 -14.38
N GLY A 26 -0.57 -11.57 -14.59
CA GLY A 26 0.61 -11.78 -15.41
C GLY A 26 1.92 -11.33 -14.77
N GLY A 27 1.91 -10.97 -13.50
CA GLY A 27 3.12 -10.62 -12.76
C GLY A 27 3.97 -11.85 -12.46
N ARG A 28 5.29 -11.65 -12.32
CA ARG A 28 6.22 -12.73 -11.99
C ARG A 28 6.20 -13.11 -10.51
N VAL A 29 5.97 -12.13 -9.65
CA VAL A 29 6.08 -12.27 -8.19
C VAL A 29 4.72 -12.24 -7.52
N VAL A 30 3.83 -11.37 -7.99
CA VAL A 30 2.48 -11.20 -7.45
C VAL A 30 1.50 -11.35 -8.60
N ASN A 31 0.60 -12.32 -8.50
CA ASN A 31 -0.32 -12.65 -9.58
C ASN A 31 -1.67 -13.08 -9.01
N ASN A 32 -2.76 -12.70 -9.70
CA ASN A 32 -4.13 -13.03 -9.33
C ASN A 32 -4.52 -12.57 -7.91
N VAL A 33 -4.00 -11.43 -7.49
CA VAL A 33 -4.29 -10.81 -6.19
C VAL A 33 -4.60 -9.34 -6.36
N TRP A 34 -5.33 -8.82 -5.39
CA TRP A 34 -5.64 -7.40 -5.27
C TRP A 34 -4.58 -6.73 -4.41
N VAL A 35 -3.98 -5.67 -4.93
CA VAL A 35 -2.94 -4.89 -4.26
C VAL A 35 -3.41 -3.44 -4.10
N GLY A 36 -2.59 -2.60 -3.49
CA GLY A 36 -2.86 -1.17 -3.36
C GLY A 36 -3.08 -0.50 -4.71
N SER A 37 -3.62 0.68 -4.69
CA SER A 37 -3.99 1.44 -5.90
C SER A 37 -2.82 1.68 -6.83
N ALA A 38 -1.65 1.98 -6.26
CA ALA A 38 -0.37 2.11 -6.94
C ALA A 38 0.78 1.79 -5.98
N GLY A 39 1.95 1.53 -6.51
CA GLY A 39 3.15 1.30 -5.70
C GLY A 39 4.24 0.57 -6.47
N GLY A 40 5.41 0.48 -5.87
CA GLY A 40 6.54 -0.21 -6.48
C GLY A 40 7.82 -0.04 -5.68
N HIS A 41 8.91 -0.50 -6.28
CA HIS A 41 10.24 -0.47 -5.68
C HIS A 41 10.81 0.95 -5.64
N PHE A 42 11.62 1.20 -4.61
CA PHE A 42 12.40 2.44 -4.53
C PHE A 42 13.44 2.50 -5.65
N GLU A 43 13.52 3.64 -6.30
CA GLU A 43 14.66 3.99 -7.13
C GLU A 43 15.84 4.43 -6.24
N SER A 44 17.08 4.40 -6.78
CA SER A 44 18.27 4.72 -5.98
C SER A 44 18.23 6.11 -5.34
N TYR A 45 17.63 7.08 -6.03
CA TYR A 45 17.51 8.45 -5.52
C TYR A 45 16.35 8.65 -4.53
N GLU A 46 15.55 7.61 -4.29
CA GLU A 46 14.40 7.64 -3.38
C GLU A 46 14.65 6.90 -2.06
N ILE A 47 15.80 6.29 -1.88
CA ILE A 47 16.08 5.38 -0.75
C ILE A 47 15.68 5.95 0.61
N ASN A 48 15.87 7.24 0.81
CA ASN A 48 15.52 7.92 2.06
C ASN A 48 14.28 8.81 1.94
N ASP A 49 13.48 8.59 0.92
CA ASP A 49 12.30 9.42 0.65
C ASP A 49 11.15 8.56 0.12
N ALA A 50 10.44 7.92 1.05
CA ALA A 50 9.31 7.06 0.69
C ALA A 50 8.18 7.83 0.02
N LYS A 51 7.97 9.10 0.41
CA LYS A 51 6.95 9.94 -0.22
C LYS A 51 7.25 10.19 -1.70
N ALA A 52 8.51 10.48 -2.03
CA ALA A 52 8.91 10.67 -3.42
C ALA A 52 8.64 9.41 -4.25
N CYS A 53 8.95 8.23 -3.70
CA CYS A 53 8.70 6.95 -4.35
C CYS A 53 7.21 6.75 -4.63
N VAL A 54 6.36 6.90 -3.63
CA VAL A 54 4.92 6.63 -3.80
C VAL A 54 4.26 7.63 -4.76
N LEU A 55 4.67 8.89 -4.74
CA LEU A 55 4.15 9.91 -5.66
C LEU A 55 4.57 9.63 -7.10
N ARG A 56 5.80 9.18 -7.32
CA ARG A 56 6.26 8.78 -8.65
C ARG A 56 5.46 7.60 -9.19
N GLU A 57 5.29 6.55 -8.38
CA GLU A 57 4.50 5.38 -8.77
C GLU A 57 3.04 5.74 -9.04
N LEU A 58 2.45 6.61 -8.21
CA LEU A 58 1.08 7.09 -8.40
C LEU A 58 0.90 7.76 -9.76
N TYR A 59 1.86 8.61 -10.15
CA TYR A 59 1.84 9.28 -11.44
C TYR A 59 2.06 8.30 -12.60
N GLU A 60 3.05 7.43 -12.49
CA GLU A 60 3.38 6.47 -13.55
C GLU A 60 2.26 5.47 -13.81
N GLU A 61 1.59 5.01 -12.76
CA GLU A 61 0.58 3.96 -12.87
C GLU A 61 -0.83 4.48 -13.12
N LEU A 62 -1.22 5.61 -12.50
CA LEU A 62 -2.58 6.14 -12.56
C LEU A 62 -2.70 7.54 -13.17
N GLY A 63 -1.57 8.20 -13.46
CA GLY A 63 -1.57 9.55 -13.99
C GLY A 63 -2.02 10.62 -12.98
N LEU A 64 -2.01 10.30 -11.69
CA LEU A 64 -2.40 11.23 -10.64
C LEU A 64 -1.18 11.89 -10.01
N GLY A 65 -1.27 13.21 -9.81
CA GLY A 65 -0.26 13.98 -9.09
C GLY A 65 -0.64 14.21 -7.63
N GLU A 66 0.27 14.81 -6.87
CA GLU A 66 0.02 15.16 -5.47
C GLU A 66 -1.17 16.09 -5.33
N GLU A 67 -1.41 16.96 -6.31
CA GLU A 67 -2.53 17.89 -6.36
C GLU A 67 -3.91 17.21 -6.45
N ASP A 68 -3.93 15.94 -6.87
CA ASP A 68 -5.18 15.17 -7.06
C ASP A 68 -5.61 14.43 -5.80
N ILE A 69 -4.78 14.44 -4.78
CA ILE A 69 -5.02 13.73 -3.51
C ILE A 69 -4.87 14.67 -2.32
N GLU A 70 -5.40 14.26 -1.20
CA GLU A 70 -5.26 14.97 0.07
C GLU A 70 -5.06 13.98 1.22
N ASP A 71 -4.49 14.48 2.31
CA ASP A 71 -4.24 13.69 3.52
C ASP A 71 -3.33 12.48 3.27
N LEU A 72 -2.38 12.61 2.35
CA LEU A 72 -1.39 11.56 2.11
C LEU A 72 -0.56 11.34 3.38
N ALA A 73 -0.61 10.14 3.91
CA ALA A 73 0.10 9.79 5.13
C ALA A 73 0.70 8.39 5.05
N LEU A 74 1.94 8.26 5.51
CA LEU A 74 2.54 6.97 5.76
C LEU A 74 1.93 6.41 7.05
N ARG A 75 1.21 5.30 6.93
CA ARG A 75 0.45 4.75 8.06
C ARG A 75 1.02 3.44 8.59
N TYR A 76 1.68 2.66 7.74
CA TYR A 76 2.24 1.37 8.12
C TYR A 76 3.61 1.17 7.52
N VAL A 77 4.52 0.61 8.30
CA VAL A 77 5.79 0.06 7.82
C VAL A 77 5.81 -1.40 8.24
N THR A 78 6.07 -2.32 7.33
CA THR A 78 6.13 -3.74 7.65
C THR A 78 7.49 -4.33 7.31
N LEU A 79 7.88 -5.32 8.11
CA LEU A 79 9.11 -6.10 7.92
C LEU A 79 8.74 -7.56 7.76
N ARG A 80 9.31 -8.19 6.75
CA ARG A 80 9.18 -9.63 6.53
C ARG A 80 10.48 -10.19 5.98
N ARG A 81 10.95 -11.30 6.57
CA ARG A 81 12.09 -12.04 6.05
C ARG A 81 11.58 -13.24 5.25
N ILE A 82 11.85 -13.26 3.95
CA ILE A 82 11.42 -14.34 3.06
C ILE A 82 12.34 -14.42 1.84
N ASN A 83 12.60 -15.62 1.35
CA ASN A 83 13.39 -15.86 0.16
C ASN A 83 14.80 -15.21 0.19
N GLY A 84 15.44 -15.23 1.37
CA GLY A 84 16.79 -14.71 1.54
C GLY A 84 16.90 -13.19 1.60
N GLU A 85 15.77 -12.47 1.68
CA GLU A 85 15.76 -11.01 1.76
C GLU A 85 14.88 -10.51 2.88
N ILE A 86 15.13 -9.28 3.31
CA ILE A 86 14.24 -8.54 4.21
C ILE A 86 13.42 -7.57 3.35
N ARG A 87 12.12 -7.74 3.37
CA ARG A 87 11.18 -6.87 2.69
C ARG A 87 10.68 -5.81 3.65
N GLN A 88 10.82 -4.55 3.24
CA GLN A 88 10.30 -3.39 3.96
C GLN A 88 9.26 -2.73 3.06
N ASN A 89 8.01 -2.76 3.50
CA ASN A 89 6.91 -2.15 2.75
C ASN A 89 6.38 -0.95 3.51
N TYR A 90 6.21 0.15 2.78
CA TYR A 90 5.74 1.44 3.29
C TYR A 90 4.35 1.68 2.70
N TYR A 91 3.34 1.65 3.57
CA TYR A 91 1.94 1.76 3.15
C TYR A 91 1.41 3.15 3.43
N PHE A 92 1.09 3.85 2.36
CA PHE A 92 0.45 5.16 2.40
C PHE A 92 -1.04 5.02 2.20
N PHE A 93 -1.79 5.95 2.78
CA PHE A 93 -3.20 6.14 2.53
C PHE A 93 -3.42 7.59 2.15
N ALA A 94 -4.36 7.84 1.24
CA ALA A 94 -4.71 9.18 0.81
C ALA A 94 -6.17 9.21 0.37
N ASN A 95 -6.78 10.38 0.47
CA ASN A 95 -8.13 10.60 -0.07
C ASN A 95 -8.00 11.19 -1.48
N MET A 96 -8.80 10.71 -2.42
CA MET A 96 -8.92 11.34 -3.73
C MET A 96 -9.75 12.61 -3.61
N LYS A 97 -9.30 13.69 -4.24
CA LYS A 97 -10.10 14.91 -4.33
C LYS A 97 -11.34 14.69 -5.18
N GLU A 98 -12.41 15.39 -4.84
CA GLU A 98 -13.74 15.19 -5.45
C GLU A 98 -13.76 15.34 -6.96
N TYR A 99 -12.93 16.23 -7.52
CA TYR A 99 -12.91 16.46 -8.96
C TYR A 99 -12.29 15.33 -9.77
N VAL A 100 -11.57 14.40 -9.11
CA VAL A 100 -10.94 13.27 -9.80
C VAL A 100 -12.01 12.23 -10.13
N ASN A 101 -12.04 11.78 -11.40
CA ASN A 101 -13.01 10.80 -11.86
C ASN A 101 -12.74 9.43 -11.22
N ASP A 102 -13.80 8.71 -10.87
CA ASP A 102 -13.72 7.35 -10.30
C ASP A 102 -13.16 6.32 -11.29
N ASN A 103 -13.29 6.56 -12.59
CA ASN A 103 -12.86 5.62 -13.63
C ASN A 103 -11.37 5.77 -13.89
N LEU A 104 -10.56 5.22 -13.00
CA LEU A 104 -9.12 5.21 -13.14
C LEU A 104 -8.67 3.99 -13.94
N VAL A 105 -7.69 4.20 -14.80
CA VAL A 105 -7.08 3.15 -15.61
C VAL A 105 -5.61 3.05 -15.25
N SER A 106 -5.18 1.85 -14.91
CA SER A 106 -3.78 1.55 -14.60
C SER A 106 -3.16 0.74 -15.73
N ASN A 107 -1.88 1.00 -16.02
CA ASN A 107 -1.09 0.18 -16.92
C ASN A 107 -0.62 -1.14 -16.29
N GLU A 108 -0.89 -1.33 -14.99
CA GLU A 108 -0.44 -2.51 -14.24
C GLU A 108 -1.54 -3.55 -14.01
N GLY A 109 -2.80 -3.22 -14.29
CA GLY A 109 -3.91 -4.14 -14.10
C GLY A 109 -5.27 -3.45 -14.04
N LEU A 110 -6.26 -4.17 -13.53
CA LEU A 110 -7.63 -3.69 -13.42
C LEU A 110 -7.86 -2.96 -12.10
N CYS A 111 -8.31 -1.71 -12.19
CA CYS A 111 -8.72 -0.94 -11.02
C CYS A 111 -10.18 -1.18 -10.69
N LYS A 112 -10.48 -1.36 -9.40
CA LYS A 112 -11.86 -1.49 -8.93
C LYS A 112 -12.01 -0.88 -7.53
N TRP A 113 -13.12 -0.17 -7.34
CA TRP A 113 -13.52 0.34 -6.04
C TRP A 113 -14.25 -0.74 -5.23
N PHE A 114 -13.83 -0.91 -4.00
CA PHE A 114 -14.49 -1.79 -3.03
C PHE A 114 -14.96 -0.97 -1.85
N SER A 115 -16.10 -1.33 -1.26
CA SER A 115 -16.40 -0.83 0.07
C SER A 115 -15.36 -1.37 1.04
N LEU A 116 -15.08 -0.64 2.12
CA LEU A 116 -14.16 -1.12 3.15
C LEU A 116 -14.65 -2.42 3.77
N ASP A 117 -15.98 -2.61 3.85
CA ASP A 117 -16.55 -3.85 4.36
C ASP A 117 -16.24 -5.05 3.45
N ASP A 118 -16.25 -4.85 2.14
CA ASP A 118 -16.06 -5.93 1.16
C ASP A 118 -14.59 -6.20 0.83
N MET A 119 -13.69 -5.24 1.06
CA MET A 119 -12.29 -5.38 0.63
C MET A 119 -11.56 -6.56 1.27
N LEU A 120 -11.95 -6.96 2.48
CA LEU A 120 -11.30 -8.06 3.20
C LEU A 120 -11.67 -9.44 2.65
N SER A 121 -12.66 -9.52 1.78
CA SER A 121 -13.09 -10.78 1.16
C SER A 121 -12.28 -11.17 -0.07
N VAL A 122 -11.43 -10.27 -0.59
CA VAL A 122 -10.65 -10.54 -1.79
C VAL A 122 -9.25 -11.04 -1.45
N GLU A 123 -8.63 -11.78 -2.38
CA GLU A 123 -7.28 -12.26 -2.22
C GLU A 123 -6.28 -11.10 -2.28
N MET A 124 -5.41 -11.03 -1.28
CA MET A 124 -4.34 -10.04 -1.17
C MET A 124 -3.02 -10.74 -0.85
N PRO A 125 -1.88 -10.09 -1.13
CA PRO A 125 -0.60 -10.58 -0.62
C PRO A 125 -0.63 -10.69 0.90
N PHE A 126 0.13 -11.64 1.43
CA PHE A 126 0.08 -11.99 2.86
C PHE A 126 0.17 -10.78 3.80
N THR A 127 1.23 -9.97 3.67
CA THR A 127 1.44 -8.84 4.57
C THR A 127 0.38 -7.76 4.39
N ALA A 128 0.01 -7.46 3.15
CA ALA A 128 -1.01 -6.46 2.83
C ALA A 128 -2.37 -6.84 3.43
N LYS A 129 -2.72 -8.13 3.43
CA LYS A 129 -3.97 -8.60 4.03
C LYS A 129 -4.08 -8.22 5.50
N PHE A 130 -3.02 -8.45 6.27
CA PHE A 130 -2.99 -8.09 7.69
C PHE A 130 -3.00 -6.58 7.90
N VAL A 131 -2.30 -5.82 7.05
CA VAL A 131 -2.35 -4.35 7.09
C VAL A 131 -3.78 -3.86 6.88
N MET A 132 -4.47 -4.38 5.89
CA MET A 132 -5.83 -3.94 5.58
C MET A 132 -6.84 -4.37 6.65
N GLU A 133 -6.65 -5.52 7.26
CA GLU A 133 -7.45 -5.93 8.43
C GLU A 133 -7.23 -5.00 9.62
N HIS A 134 -5.98 -4.65 9.91
CA HIS A 134 -5.67 -3.69 10.98
C HIS A 134 -6.23 -2.31 10.67
N PHE A 135 -6.08 -1.86 9.44
CA PHE A 135 -6.64 -0.58 9.01
C PHE A 135 -8.16 -0.55 9.20
N TYR A 136 -8.85 -1.59 8.76
CA TYR A 136 -10.30 -1.68 8.87
C TYR A 136 -10.77 -1.62 10.33
N THR A 137 -10.12 -2.36 11.23
CA THR A 137 -10.56 -2.50 12.62
C THR A 137 -10.06 -1.41 13.55
N ILE A 138 -8.87 -0.86 13.28
CA ILE A 138 -8.19 0.08 14.17
C ILE A 138 -7.71 1.33 13.43
N GLY A 139 -6.89 1.16 12.39
CA GLY A 139 -6.14 2.26 11.79
C GLY A 139 -6.99 3.39 11.25
N ARG A 140 -8.14 3.09 10.67
CA ARG A 140 -9.03 4.11 10.10
C ARG A 140 -9.65 5.05 11.13
N TYR A 141 -9.60 4.66 12.41
CA TYR A 141 -10.13 5.47 13.51
C TYR A 141 -9.07 6.29 14.25
N THR A 142 -7.82 6.23 13.80
CA THR A 142 -6.70 6.94 14.43
C THR A 142 -5.83 7.59 13.35
N ASP A 143 -4.96 8.52 13.78
CA ASP A 143 -3.92 9.11 12.93
C ASP A 143 -2.55 8.49 13.19
N LYS A 144 -2.50 7.43 13.98
CA LYS A 144 -1.25 6.79 14.38
C LYS A 144 -0.58 6.09 13.21
N MET A 145 0.74 5.99 13.30
CA MET A 145 1.57 5.16 12.47
C MET A 145 1.85 3.83 13.19
N TYR A 146 1.90 2.74 12.45
CA TYR A 146 2.11 1.42 12.99
C TYR A 146 3.26 0.72 12.29
N VAL A 147 3.98 -0.13 13.02
CA VAL A 147 4.94 -1.07 12.46
C VAL A 147 4.38 -2.48 12.58
N GLY A 148 4.47 -3.26 11.50
CA GLY A 148 4.07 -4.65 11.47
C GLY A 148 5.28 -5.56 11.25
N VAL A 149 5.41 -6.59 12.09
CA VAL A 149 6.47 -7.60 11.93
C VAL A 149 5.81 -8.93 11.59
N ALA A 150 6.18 -9.47 10.44
CA ALA A 150 5.60 -10.70 9.92
C ALA A 150 6.42 -11.93 10.31
N ASN A 151 5.71 -12.98 10.74
CA ASN A 151 6.26 -14.33 10.79
C ASN A 151 5.55 -15.21 9.74
N ALA A 152 5.63 -16.52 9.87
CA ALA A 152 5.02 -17.44 8.90
C ALA A 152 3.48 -17.37 8.90
N ASP A 153 2.87 -17.02 10.03
CA ASP A 153 1.44 -17.18 10.25
C ASP A 153 0.67 -15.86 10.34
N LYS A 154 1.32 -14.80 10.79
CA LYS A 154 0.64 -13.52 11.06
C LYS A 154 1.59 -12.33 11.02
N VAL A 155 1.01 -11.15 11.11
CA VAL A 155 1.72 -9.88 11.29
C VAL A 155 1.27 -9.29 12.63
N VAL A 156 2.24 -8.95 13.48
CA VAL A 156 1.99 -8.29 14.77
C VAL A 156 2.28 -6.80 14.61
N PHE A 157 1.34 -5.97 15.03
CA PHE A 157 1.45 -4.52 14.91
C PHE A 157 1.72 -3.86 16.26
N LEU A 158 2.57 -2.86 16.22
CA LEU A 158 2.85 -1.96 17.34
C LEU A 158 2.68 -0.53 16.87
N ASP A 159 2.31 0.36 17.79
CA ASP A 159 2.35 1.79 17.55
C ASP A 159 3.79 2.20 17.25
N LEU A 160 3.97 3.13 16.32
CA LEU A 160 5.27 3.73 16.01
C LEU A 160 5.16 5.24 16.26
N PRO A 161 5.19 5.66 17.52
CA PRO A 161 5.05 7.07 17.85
C PRO A 161 6.35 7.84 17.56
N GLU A 162 6.19 9.12 17.31
CA GLU A 162 7.33 10.03 17.29
C GLU A 162 7.83 10.24 18.72
N SER A 163 9.13 10.09 18.91
CA SER A 163 9.74 10.19 20.23
C SER A 163 10.64 11.41 20.37
#